data_8bdfc9e49c04d7b9f4c2f705112ee211
#
_entry.id   8bdfc9e49c04d7b9f4c2f705112ee211
#
_cell.length_a   1.000
_cell.length_b   1.000
_cell.length_c   1.000
_cell.angle_alpha   90.00
_cell.angle_beta   90.00
_cell.angle_gamma   90.00
#
_symmetry.space_group_name_H-M   'P 1'
#
loop_
_entity.id
_entity.type
_entity.pdbx_description
1 polymer ?
#
loop_
_entity_poly.entity_id
_entity_poly.type
_entity_poly.pdbx_seq_one_letter_code
_entity_poly.pdbx_strand_id
1 'polypeptide(L)'
;RSPGTRPFCLLDYFPNDYLLVVDESHVTISQVHAMYGGDRSRKENLVEYGFRLPAALDNRPLKFEEFEQLQSQVLYVSATPSDYEFKKSNGVFIEQIIRPTGLLDPVIDVRKSKNQIDDLIEEIQKRVELKERTLVTTLTKRMAEELTNYLAKISIKTRYIHSAVSYT
;
A
#
# COMPACT_ATOMS: atom_id res chain seq x y z
N ARG A 1 -10.05 -26.70 -15.68
CA ARG A 1 -10.99 -25.87 -14.91
C ARG A 1 -12.12 -25.41 -15.82
N SER A 2 -13.36 -25.53 -15.38
CA SER A 2 -14.52 -25.08 -16.15
C SER A 2 -14.52 -23.55 -16.29
N PRO A 3 -15.00 -22.98 -17.42
CA PRO A 3 -15.15 -21.55 -17.59
C PRO A 3 -15.98 -20.93 -16.45
N GLY A 4 -15.59 -19.76 -15.98
CA GLY A 4 -16.27 -19.03 -14.90
C GLY A 4 -15.91 -19.46 -13.47
N THR A 5 -15.24 -20.61 -13.28
CA THR A 5 -14.77 -21.01 -11.95
C THR A 5 -13.59 -20.15 -11.51
N ARG A 6 -13.51 -19.85 -10.20
CA ARG A 6 -12.38 -19.11 -9.65
C ARG A 6 -11.07 -19.89 -9.79
N PRO A 7 -9.93 -19.23 -9.99
CA PRO A 7 -8.64 -19.88 -9.90
C PRO A 7 -8.32 -20.29 -8.46
N PHE A 8 -7.46 -21.29 -8.29
CA PHE A 8 -6.85 -21.58 -7.02
C PHE A 8 -5.91 -20.44 -6.61
N CYS A 9 -5.89 -20.12 -5.34
CA CYS A 9 -5.00 -19.15 -4.73
C CYS A 9 -4.23 -19.77 -3.56
N LEU A 10 -3.34 -19.03 -2.94
CA LEU A 10 -2.53 -19.52 -1.83
C LEU A 10 -3.39 -20.08 -0.68
N LEU A 11 -4.55 -19.47 -0.40
CA LEU A 11 -5.43 -19.90 0.69
C LEU A 11 -6.01 -21.30 0.48
N ASP A 12 -6.14 -21.77 -0.76
CA ASP A 12 -6.63 -23.12 -1.06
C ASP A 12 -5.65 -24.24 -0.66
N TYR A 13 -4.39 -23.91 -0.38
CA TYR A 13 -3.36 -24.89 0.00
C TYR A 13 -3.19 -25.03 1.52
N PHE A 14 -3.86 -24.21 2.30
CA PHE A 14 -3.87 -24.34 3.76
C PHE A 14 -4.91 -25.38 4.20
N PRO A 15 -4.71 -26.03 5.36
CA PRO A 15 -5.74 -26.85 5.97
C PRO A 15 -6.97 -25.98 6.32
N ASN A 16 -8.14 -26.61 6.47
CA ASN A 16 -9.38 -25.89 6.77
C ASN A 16 -9.32 -25.14 8.13
N ASP A 17 -8.47 -25.59 9.03
CA ASP A 17 -8.25 -24.97 10.34
C ASP A 17 -6.93 -24.20 10.32
N TYR A 18 -6.99 -22.93 9.90
CA TYR A 18 -5.84 -22.02 9.90
C TYR A 18 -6.22 -20.64 10.42
N LEU A 19 -5.24 -19.95 10.97
CA LEU A 19 -5.36 -18.58 11.40
C LEU A 19 -4.82 -17.64 10.29
N LEU A 20 -5.68 -16.78 9.79
CA LEU A 20 -5.31 -15.70 8.88
C LEU A 20 -5.04 -14.42 9.69
N VAL A 21 -3.81 -13.94 9.66
CA VAL A 21 -3.46 -12.64 10.24
C VAL A 21 -3.40 -11.60 9.13
N VAL A 22 -4.24 -10.57 9.21
CA VAL A 22 -4.31 -9.48 8.24
C VAL A 22 -3.69 -8.25 8.84
N ASP A 23 -2.45 -7.95 8.44
CA ASP A 23 -1.73 -6.75 8.88
C ASP A 23 -2.18 -5.54 8.07
N GLU A 24 -2.15 -4.36 8.72
CA GLU A 24 -2.69 -3.09 8.16
C GLU A 24 -4.07 -3.31 7.52
N SER A 25 -4.95 -3.96 8.26
CA SER A 25 -6.21 -4.49 7.75
C SER A 25 -7.10 -3.42 7.09
N HIS A 26 -7.12 -2.21 7.63
CA HIS A 26 -7.88 -1.06 7.08
C HIS A 26 -7.49 -0.74 5.62
N VAL A 27 -6.23 -0.97 5.23
CA VAL A 27 -5.75 -0.82 3.84
C VAL A 27 -5.89 -2.13 3.09
N THR A 28 -5.44 -3.24 3.67
CA THR A 28 -5.41 -4.56 3.03
C THR A 28 -6.80 -5.02 2.62
N ILE A 29 -7.80 -4.91 3.48
CA ILE A 29 -9.19 -5.29 3.19
C ILE A 29 -9.77 -4.44 2.07
N SER A 30 -9.52 -3.12 2.09
CA SER A 30 -9.97 -2.22 1.02
C SER A 30 -9.35 -2.58 -0.33
N GLN A 31 -8.07 -2.97 -0.36
CA GLN A 31 -7.40 -3.41 -1.58
C GLN A 31 -7.96 -4.73 -2.10
N VAL A 32 -8.19 -5.72 -1.23
CA VAL A 32 -8.78 -7.00 -1.60
C VAL A 32 -10.19 -6.79 -2.17
N HIS A 33 -10.98 -5.89 -1.58
CA HIS A 33 -12.32 -5.56 -2.08
C HIS A 33 -12.29 -4.96 -3.49
N ALA A 34 -11.35 -4.06 -3.78
CA ALA A 34 -11.22 -3.39 -5.07
C ALA A 34 -10.58 -4.26 -6.17
N MET A 35 -9.85 -5.31 -5.80
CA MET A 35 -8.97 -6.08 -6.68
C MET A 35 -9.70 -6.73 -7.86
N TYR A 36 -10.83 -7.37 -7.63
CA TYR A 36 -11.62 -8.02 -8.68
C TYR A 36 -12.16 -7.03 -9.70
N GLY A 37 -12.78 -5.95 -9.24
CA GLY A 37 -13.39 -4.93 -10.12
C GLY A 37 -12.36 -4.26 -11.03
N GLY A 38 -11.20 -3.89 -10.49
CA GLY A 38 -10.10 -3.29 -11.25
C GLY A 38 -9.51 -4.23 -12.30
N ASP A 39 -9.29 -5.51 -11.95
CA ASP A 39 -8.80 -6.51 -12.90
C ASP A 39 -9.82 -6.79 -14.00
N ARG A 40 -11.10 -6.90 -13.65
CA ARG A 40 -12.20 -7.16 -14.57
C ARG A 40 -12.34 -6.05 -15.61
N SER A 41 -12.44 -4.81 -15.17
CA SER A 41 -12.59 -3.65 -16.07
C SER A 41 -11.44 -3.53 -17.07
N ARG A 42 -10.20 -3.72 -16.59
CA ARG A 42 -9.03 -3.72 -17.48
C ARG A 42 -9.08 -4.84 -18.52
N LYS A 43 -9.48 -6.04 -18.14
CA LYS A 43 -9.53 -7.20 -19.05
C LYS A 43 -10.66 -7.11 -20.06
N GLU A 44 -11.82 -6.59 -19.67
CA GLU A 44 -12.92 -6.34 -20.59
C GLU A 44 -12.49 -5.45 -21.74
N ASN A 45 -11.83 -4.34 -21.47
CA ASN A 45 -11.28 -3.48 -22.51
C ASN A 45 -10.26 -4.21 -23.40
N LEU A 46 -9.34 -5.00 -22.80
CA LEU A 46 -8.33 -5.72 -23.57
C LEU A 46 -8.92 -6.81 -24.46
N VAL A 47 -10.01 -7.44 -24.06
CA VAL A 47 -10.74 -8.43 -24.86
C VAL A 47 -11.54 -7.74 -25.95
N GLU A 48 -12.25 -6.66 -25.64
CA GLU A 48 -13.05 -5.89 -26.57
C GLU A 48 -12.23 -5.36 -27.75
N TYR A 49 -11.03 -4.84 -27.46
CA TYR A 49 -10.12 -4.34 -28.48
C TYR A 49 -9.19 -5.41 -29.08
N GLY A 50 -9.41 -6.70 -28.79
CA GLY A 50 -8.68 -7.82 -29.40
C GLY A 50 -7.26 -8.03 -28.87
N PHE A 51 -6.82 -7.36 -27.81
CA PHE A 51 -5.50 -7.55 -27.21
C PHE A 51 -5.39 -8.81 -26.35
N ARG A 52 -6.52 -9.37 -25.92
CA ARG A 52 -6.59 -10.64 -25.18
C ARG A 52 -7.77 -11.49 -25.62
N LEU A 53 -7.63 -12.80 -25.45
CA LEU A 53 -8.71 -13.76 -25.68
C LEU A 53 -9.76 -13.66 -24.56
N PRO A 54 -11.05 -13.98 -24.80
CA PRO A 54 -12.11 -14.02 -23.80
C PRO A 54 -11.78 -14.86 -22.56
N ALA A 55 -11.02 -15.95 -22.72
CA ALA A 55 -10.56 -16.80 -21.62
C ALA A 55 -9.66 -16.06 -20.59
N ALA A 56 -9.15 -14.89 -20.91
CA ALA A 56 -8.43 -14.06 -19.96
C ALA A 56 -9.28 -13.63 -18.76
N LEU A 57 -10.61 -13.55 -18.93
CA LEU A 57 -11.57 -13.22 -17.87
C LEU A 57 -11.66 -14.32 -16.79
N ASP A 58 -11.30 -15.56 -17.12
CA ASP A 58 -11.30 -16.68 -16.16
C ASP A 58 -10.05 -16.72 -15.26
N ASN A 59 -8.97 -16.07 -15.67
CA ASN A 59 -7.77 -15.90 -14.84
C ASN A 59 -7.88 -14.59 -14.04
N ARG A 60 -8.56 -14.64 -12.94
CA ARG A 60 -8.96 -13.47 -12.17
C ARG A 60 -8.60 -13.59 -10.68
N PRO A 61 -8.45 -12.50 -9.95
CA PRO A 61 -8.39 -12.55 -8.51
C PRO A 61 -9.73 -13.02 -7.91
N LEU A 62 -9.71 -13.32 -6.62
CA LEU A 62 -10.91 -13.61 -5.86
C LEU A 62 -11.87 -12.42 -5.89
N LYS A 63 -13.17 -12.71 -5.89
CA LYS A 63 -14.18 -11.76 -5.45
C LYS A 63 -14.09 -11.63 -3.93
N PHE A 64 -14.58 -10.54 -3.38
CA PHE A 64 -14.49 -10.30 -1.94
C PHE A 64 -15.25 -11.36 -1.14
N GLU A 65 -16.42 -11.78 -1.61
CA GLU A 65 -17.23 -12.83 -0.99
C GLU A 65 -16.52 -14.20 -1.02
N GLU A 66 -15.77 -14.48 -2.10
CA GLU A 66 -14.96 -15.70 -2.21
C GLU A 66 -13.79 -15.70 -1.23
N PHE A 67 -13.17 -14.52 -1.03
CA PHE A 67 -12.14 -14.33 -0.01
C PHE A 67 -12.69 -14.55 1.41
N GLU A 68 -13.86 -14.01 1.72
CA GLU A 68 -14.51 -14.22 3.02
C GLU A 68 -14.86 -15.69 3.27
N GLN A 69 -15.32 -16.42 2.25
CA GLN A 69 -15.66 -17.85 2.36
C GLN A 69 -14.44 -18.76 2.60
N LEU A 70 -13.26 -18.33 2.20
CA LEU A 70 -12.03 -19.08 2.43
C LEU A 70 -11.45 -18.89 3.83
N GLN A 71 -11.93 -17.90 4.57
CA GLN A 71 -11.44 -17.62 5.92
C GLN A 71 -11.97 -18.65 6.93
N SER A 72 -11.09 -19.14 7.82
CA SER A 72 -11.46 -19.91 9.00
C SER A 72 -11.46 -18.99 10.24
N GLN A 73 -10.30 -18.75 10.80
CA GLN A 73 -10.11 -17.81 11.90
C GLN A 73 -9.32 -16.61 11.40
N VAL A 74 -9.73 -15.40 11.76
CA VAL A 74 -9.09 -14.16 11.28
C VAL A 74 -8.72 -13.26 12.45
N LEU A 75 -7.49 -12.77 12.42
CA LEU A 75 -7.01 -11.70 13.28
C LEU A 75 -6.69 -10.47 12.45
N TYR A 76 -7.42 -9.40 12.67
CA TYR A 76 -7.15 -8.10 12.05
C TYR A 76 -6.20 -7.30 12.92
N VAL A 77 -5.13 -6.77 12.33
CA VAL A 77 -4.16 -5.91 12.99
C VAL A 77 -4.14 -4.55 12.28
N SER A 78 -4.39 -3.48 13.02
CA SER A 78 -4.42 -2.13 12.46
C SER A 78 -4.22 -1.08 13.53
N ALA A 79 -3.50 0.00 13.19
CA ALA A 79 -3.43 1.19 14.03
C ALA A 79 -4.74 2.02 13.98
N THR A 80 -5.48 1.91 12.87
CA THR A 80 -6.72 2.67 12.60
C THR A 80 -7.76 1.76 11.96
N PRO A 81 -8.36 0.82 12.72
CA PRO A 81 -9.36 -0.10 12.18
C PRO A 81 -10.54 0.65 11.59
N SER A 82 -11.17 0.08 10.57
CA SER A 82 -12.32 0.62 9.85
C SER A 82 -13.63 -0.05 10.29
N ASP A 83 -14.75 0.41 9.75
CA ASP A 83 -16.07 -0.16 10.03
C ASP A 83 -16.18 -1.66 9.71
N TYR A 84 -15.38 -2.14 8.76
CA TYR A 84 -15.38 -3.56 8.39
C TYR A 84 -14.88 -4.42 9.55
N GLU A 85 -13.72 -4.08 10.12
CA GLU A 85 -13.13 -4.82 11.25
C GLU A 85 -14.06 -4.78 12.48
N PHE A 86 -14.62 -3.62 12.79
CA PHE A 86 -15.57 -3.49 13.90
C PHE A 86 -16.82 -4.36 13.70
N LYS A 87 -17.37 -4.43 12.49
CA LYS A 87 -18.51 -5.29 12.19
C LYS A 87 -18.16 -6.78 12.30
N LYS A 88 -16.99 -7.19 11.79
CA LYS A 88 -16.56 -8.60 11.81
C LYS A 88 -16.20 -9.09 13.21
N SER A 89 -15.66 -8.23 14.06
CA SER A 89 -15.32 -8.54 15.46
C SER A 89 -16.48 -8.33 16.44
N ASN A 90 -17.69 -7.97 15.96
CA ASN A 90 -18.82 -7.58 16.79
C ASN A 90 -18.48 -6.46 17.80
N GLY A 91 -17.59 -5.55 17.40
CA GLY A 91 -17.12 -4.45 18.24
C GLY A 91 -16.08 -4.85 19.30
N VAL A 92 -15.65 -6.10 19.32
CA VAL A 92 -14.59 -6.56 20.24
C VAL A 92 -13.23 -6.27 19.63
N PHE A 93 -12.41 -5.50 20.33
CA PHE A 93 -11.04 -5.23 19.93
C PHE A 93 -10.14 -5.12 21.16
N ILE A 94 -8.84 -5.35 20.95
CA ILE A 94 -7.81 -5.25 21.99
C ILE A 94 -6.87 -4.11 21.59
N GLU A 95 -6.73 -3.14 22.47
CA GLU A 95 -5.79 -2.04 22.28
C GLU A 95 -4.41 -2.44 22.82
N GLN A 96 -3.38 -2.23 21.99
CA GLN A 96 -1.99 -2.39 22.39
C GLN A 96 -1.29 -1.03 22.33
N ILE A 97 -1.28 -0.32 23.46
CA ILE A 97 -0.79 1.07 23.55
C ILE A 97 0.67 1.14 24.02
N ILE A 98 1.31 0.01 24.26
CA ILE A 98 2.65 -0.05 24.82
C ILE A 98 3.71 0.26 23.75
N ARG A 99 4.54 1.29 23.99
CA ARG A 99 5.76 1.58 23.21
C ARG A 99 7.01 1.14 24.00
N PRO A 100 7.51 -0.07 23.77
CA PRO A 100 8.64 -0.60 24.55
C PRO A 100 9.97 0.10 24.23
N THR A 101 10.06 0.85 23.12
CA THR A 101 11.29 1.50 22.66
C THR A 101 11.70 2.72 23.49
N GLY A 102 10.79 3.33 24.26
CA GLY A 102 11.04 4.58 24.97
C GLY A 102 11.30 5.80 24.07
N LEU A 103 11.17 5.64 22.74
CA LEU A 103 11.33 6.76 21.78
C LEU A 103 10.06 7.59 21.74
N LEU A 104 10.24 8.91 21.84
CA LEU A 104 9.14 9.86 21.66
C LEU A 104 8.76 9.97 20.18
N ASP A 105 7.53 10.38 19.93
CA ASP A 105 7.10 10.76 18.58
C ASP A 105 7.91 11.96 18.09
N PRO A 106 8.22 12.04 16.78
CA PRO A 106 8.90 13.20 16.23
C PRO A 106 8.03 14.45 16.37
N VAL A 107 8.70 15.58 16.56
CA VAL A 107 8.02 16.88 16.53
C VAL A 107 7.51 17.13 15.10
N ILE A 108 6.22 17.41 14.96
CA ILE A 108 5.59 17.68 13.67
C ILE A 108 5.42 19.20 13.53
N ASP A 109 5.96 19.74 12.42
CA ASP A 109 5.77 21.13 12.02
C ASP A 109 4.98 21.17 10.70
N VAL A 110 3.80 21.80 10.73
CA VAL A 110 2.91 21.91 9.56
C VAL A 110 3.12 23.26 8.90
N ARG A 111 3.62 23.25 7.67
CA ARG A 111 3.97 24.45 6.91
C ARG A 111 3.04 24.67 5.71
N LYS A 112 3.01 25.91 5.21
CA LYS A 112 2.21 26.26 4.03
C LYS A 112 2.82 25.64 2.78
N SER A 113 1.97 25.19 1.84
CA SER A 113 2.39 24.60 0.55
C SER A 113 2.98 25.63 -0.42
N LYS A 114 2.71 26.93 -0.23
CA LYS A 114 3.28 28.00 -1.06
C LYS A 114 4.78 28.09 -0.81
N ASN A 115 5.60 28.08 -1.87
CA ASN A 115 7.06 28.08 -1.85
C ASN A 115 7.68 26.89 -1.09
N GLN A 116 6.97 25.75 -1.05
CA GLN A 116 7.39 24.56 -0.31
C GLN A 116 8.77 24.02 -0.75
N ILE A 117 9.17 24.22 -2.01
CA ILE A 117 10.47 23.75 -2.51
C ILE A 117 11.63 24.60 -1.96
N ASP A 118 11.46 25.91 -1.89
CA ASP A 118 12.48 26.80 -1.33
C ASP A 118 12.65 26.54 0.17
N ASP A 119 11.54 26.40 0.90
CA ASP A 119 11.53 26.03 2.31
C ASP A 119 12.18 24.65 2.56
N LEU A 120 11.90 23.66 1.70
CA LEU A 120 12.54 22.35 1.75
C LEU A 120 14.07 22.45 1.56
N ILE A 121 14.52 23.25 0.60
CA ILE A 121 15.95 23.44 0.34
C ILE A 121 16.65 24.07 1.56
N GLU A 122 16.03 25.06 2.17
CA GLU A 122 16.55 25.70 3.39
C GLU A 122 16.70 24.69 4.53
N GLU A 123 15.68 23.85 4.75
CA GLU A 123 15.74 22.82 5.78
C GLU A 123 16.78 21.74 5.46
N ILE A 124 16.92 21.33 4.20
CA ILE A 124 17.98 20.39 3.79
C ILE A 124 19.37 21.00 4.09
N GLN A 125 19.60 22.26 3.77
CA GLN A 125 20.88 22.92 4.01
C GLN A 125 21.22 22.97 5.51
N LYS A 126 20.26 23.34 6.36
CA LYS A 126 20.42 23.29 7.83
C LYS A 126 20.82 21.90 8.33
N ARG A 127 20.20 20.85 7.80
CA ARG A 127 20.52 19.46 8.18
C ARG A 127 21.89 19.01 7.67
N VAL A 128 22.28 19.44 6.47
CA VAL A 128 23.59 19.14 5.89
C VAL A 128 24.72 19.78 6.74
N GLU A 129 24.55 21.02 7.23
CA GLU A 129 25.49 21.66 8.15
C GLU A 129 25.68 20.87 9.44
N LEU A 130 24.61 20.25 9.94
CA LEU A 130 24.62 19.36 11.10
C LEU A 130 25.13 17.94 10.78
N LYS A 131 25.52 17.66 9.52
CA LYS A 131 25.89 16.31 9.01
C LYS A 131 24.78 15.28 9.13
N GLU A 132 23.53 15.71 9.11
CA GLU A 132 22.34 14.89 9.14
C GLU A 132 21.87 14.55 7.72
N ARG A 133 20.91 13.61 7.64
CA ARG A 133 20.26 13.20 6.39
C ARG A 133 18.78 13.57 6.44
N THR A 134 18.24 13.95 5.29
CA THR A 134 16.81 14.29 5.13
C THR A 134 16.13 13.24 4.26
N LEU A 135 15.00 12.70 4.72
CA LEU A 135 14.12 11.87 3.94
C LEU A 135 12.93 12.72 3.45
N VAL A 136 12.72 12.77 2.14
CA VAL A 136 11.63 13.53 1.52
C VAL A 136 10.67 12.56 0.86
N THR A 137 9.40 12.55 1.30
CA THR A 137 8.34 11.75 0.69
C THR A 137 7.53 12.60 -0.29
N THR A 138 7.14 12.01 -1.41
CA THR A 138 6.35 12.65 -2.47
C THR A 138 5.11 11.82 -2.80
N LEU A 139 4.10 12.45 -3.37
CA LEU A 139 2.83 11.79 -3.71
C LEU A 139 2.96 10.79 -4.89
N THR A 140 3.92 11.00 -5.79
CA THR A 140 4.07 10.16 -6.97
C THR A 140 5.55 9.85 -7.26
N LYS A 141 5.79 8.71 -7.94
CA LYS A 141 7.12 8.31 -8.41
C LYS A 141 7.76 9.37 -9.30
N ARG A 142 6.99 9.90 -10.25
CA ARG A 142 7.43 10.96 -11.16
C ARG A 142 7.89 12.21 -10.41
N MET A 143 7.14 12.61 -9.39
CA MET A 143 7.51 13.76 -8.55
C MET A 143 8.82 13.52 -7.79
N ALA A 144 9.07 12.29 -7.31
CA ALA A 144 10.33 11.92 -6.67
C ALA A 144 11.51 12.06 -7.63
N GLU A 145 11.36 11.59 -8.86
CA GLU A 145 12.39 11.69 -9.92
C GLU A 145 12.66 13.15 -10.33
N GLU A 146 11.60 13.92 -10.58
CA GLU A 146 11.70 15.34 -10.96
C GLU A 146 12.34 16.18 -9.85
N LEU A 147 11.95 15.98 -8.59
CA LEU A 147 12.53 16.66 -7.44
C LEU A 147 14.02 16.30 -7.27
N THR A 148 14.37 15.02 -7.41
CA THR A 148 15.77 14.58 -7.34
C THR A 148 16.62 15.26 -8.41
N ASN A 149 16.14 15.29 -9.66
CA ASN A 149 16.84 15.95 -10.77
C ASN A 149 17.01 17.46 -10.52
N TYR A 150 16.00 18.09 -9.93
CA TYR A 150 16.07 19.50 -9.58
C TYR A 150 17.11 19.76 -8.47
N LEU A 151 17.08 18.98 -7.38
CA LEU A 151 18.02 19.09 -6.26
C LEU A 151 19.48 18.81 -6.71
N ALA A 152 19.67 17.85 -7.60
CA ALA A 152 20.99 17.54 -8.16
C ALA A 152 21.56 18.71 -9.01
N LYS A 153 20.71 19.43 -9.76
CA LYS A 153 21.12 20.60 -10.56
C LYS A 153 21.63 21.76 -9.67
N ILE A 154 21.13 21.87 -8.45
CA ILE A 154 21.60 22.87 -7.47
C ILE A 154 22.66 22.30 -6.51
N SER A 155 23.32 21.19 -6.92
CA SER A 155 24.45 20.58 -6.20
C SER A 155 24.11 19.94 -4.84
N ILE A 156 22.85 19.64 -4.58
CA ILE A 156 22.43 18.84 -3.41
C ILE A 156 22.59 17.37 -3.74
N LYS A 157 23.40 16.65 -2.96
CA LYS A 157 23.58 15.19 -3.11
C LYS A 157 22.29 14.48 -2.72
N THR A 158 21.61 13.90 -3.69
CA THR A 158 20.31 13.26 -3.51
C THR A 158 20.18 11.98 -4.32
N ARG A 159 19.26 11.09 -3.89
CA ARG A 159 18.83 9.90 -4.62
C ARG A 159 17.34 9.70 -4.38
N TYR A 160 16.63 9.10 -5.34
CA TYR A 160 15.26 8.68 -5.14
C TYR A 160 15.16 7.16 -4.99
N ILE A 161 14.10 6.72 -4.34
CA ILE A 161 13.75 5.31 -4.17
C ILE A 161 12.26 5.11 -4.38
N HIS A 162 11.88 4.15 -5.20
CA HIS A 162 10.49 3.71 -5.37
C HIS A 162 10.44 2.31 -5.97
N SER A 163 9.26 1.69 -6.01
CA SER A 163 9.06 0.29 -6.40
C SER A 163 9.48 -0.08 -7.84
N ALA A 164 9.72 0.90 -8.72
CA ALA A 164 10.17 0.66 -10.09
C ALA A 164 11.70 0.79 -10.28
N VAL A 165 12.45 1.11 -9.23
CA VAL A 165 13.92 1.23 -9.29
C VAL A 165 14.52 -0.10 -8.88
N SER A 166 15.28 -0.72 -9.80
CA SER A 166 16.16 -1.86 -9.50
C SER A 166 17.51 -1.30 -9.08
N TYR A 167 17.94 -1.60 -7.86
CA TYR A 167 19.32 -1.35 -7.42
C TYR A 167 20.16 -2.58 -7.76
N THR A 168 20.92 -2.51 -8.82
CA THR A 168 22.05 -3.40 -9.08
C THR A 168 23.29 -2.83 -8.44
#